data_56da81bf87917c7cf03b32dd5d66aa27
#
_entry.id   56da81bf87917c7cf03b32dd5d66aa27
#
_cell.length_a   1.000
_cell.length_b   1.000
_cell.length_c   1.000
_cell.angle_alpha   90.00
_cell.angle_beta   90.00
_cell.angle_gamma   90.00
#
_symmetry.space_group_name_H-M   'P 1'
#
loop_
_entity.id
_entity.type
_entity.pdbx_description
1 polymer ?
#
loop_
_entity_poly.entity_id
_entity_poly.type
_entity_poly.pdbx_seq_one_letter_code
_entity_poly.pdbx_strand_id
1 'polypeptide(L)' 'MIDPQKLAEEEQNMRLLRTIIDLTTAVLRQGNLTVPEAIELITATKKSVLQLFPDKEEVYNLIYRPRFERIIKERLEEN' A
#
# COMPACT_ATOMS: atom_id res chain seq x y z
N MET A 1 -25.54 4.39 17.03
CA MET A 1 -24.58 4.12 18.13
C MET A 1 -23.42 3.30 17.58
N ILE A 2 -22.20 3.74 17.85
CA ILE A 2 -21.01 3.05 17.35
C ILE A 2 -20.68 1.89 18.30
N ASP A 3 -20.52 0.68 17.73
CA ASP A 3 -20.10 -0.48 18.46
C ASP A 3 -18.62 -0.33 18.83
N PRO A 4 -18.25 -0.31 20.12
CA PRO A 4 -16.85 -0.15 20.53
C PRO A 4 -15.94 -1.23 19.96
N GLN A 5 -16.43 -2.46 19.77
CA GLN A 5 -15.64 -3.54 19.22
C GLN A 5 -15.33 -3.29 17.74
N LYS A 6 -16.32 -2.82 16.96
CA LYS A 6 -16.09 -2.48 15.56
C LYS A 6 -15.13 -1.32 15.42
N LEU A 7 -15.23 -0.32 16.30
CA LEU A 7 -14.31 0.81 16.30
C LEU A 7 -12.88 0.36 16.56
N ALA A 8 -12.69 -0.55 17.54
CA ALA A 8 -11.36 -1.08 17.84
C ALA A 8 -10.80 -1.88 16.66
N GLU A 9 -11.63 -2.66 15.96
CA GLU A 9 -11.21 -3.39 14.78
C GLU A 9 -10.80 -2.44 13.65
N GLU A 10 -11.55 -1.37 13.44
CA GLU A 10 -11.23 -0.37 12.43
C GLU A 10 -9.90 0.33 12.73
N GLU A 11 -9.66 0.69 14.00
CA GLU A 11 -8.40 1.30 14.40
C GLU A 11 -7.23 0.35 14.17
N GLN A 12 -7.40 -0.93 14.49
CA GLN A 12 -6.38 -1.94 14.25
C GLN A 12 -6.09 -2.09 12.77
N ASN A 13 -7.15 -2.12 11.93
CA ASN A 13 -7.01 -2.23 10.50
C ASN A 13 -6.30 -1.01 9.90
N MET A 14 -6.58 0.18 10.44
CA MET A 14 -5.89 1.40 10.00
C MET A 14 -4.40 1.37 10.34
N ARG A 15 -4.03 0.83 11.49
CA ARG A 15 -2.63 0.66 11.86
C ARG A 15 -1.93 -0.34 10.94
N LEU A 16 -2.61 -1.46 10.64
CA LEU A 16 -2.08 -2.45 9.72
C LEU A 16 -1.92 -1.87 8.32
N LEU A 17 -2.90 -1.10 7.85
CA LEU A 17 -2.81 -0.43 6.57
C LEU A 17 -1.58 0.46 6.52
N ARG A 18 -1.38 1.30 7.54
CA ARG A 18 -0.22 2.20 7.60
C ARG A 18 1.08 1.42 7.56
N THR A 19 1.16 0.32 8.33
CA THR A 19 2.35 -0.53 8.35
C THR A 19 2.62 -1.13 6.98
N ILE A 20 1.59 -1.65 6.31
CA ILE A 20 1.72 -2.25 4.98
C ILE A 20 2.23 -1.20 3.98
N ILE A 21 1.65 -0.01 3.98
CA ILE A 21 2.04 1.07 3.07
C ILE A 21 3.47 1.52 3.35
N ASP A 22 3.84 1.69 4.63
CA ASP A 22 5.18 2.12 5.01
C ASP A 22 6.23 1.08 4.62
N LEU A 23 5.95 -0.21 4.83
CA LEU A 23 6.87 -1.29 4.44
C LEU A 23 7.03 -1.35 2.92
N THR A 24 5.93 -1.26 2.18
CA THR A 24 5.98 -1.26 0.72
C THR A 24 6.81 -0.09 0.21
N THR A 25 6.58 1.10 0.77
CA THR A 25 7.34 2.30 0.42
C THR A 25 8.84 2.10 0.69
N ALA A 26 9.17 1.57 1.88
CA ALA A 26 10.58 1.35 2.25
C ALA A 26 11.26 0.37 1.29
N VAL A 27 10.61 -0.75 0.96
CA VAL A 27 11.18 -1.74 0.05
C VAL A 27 11.37 -1.14 -1.35
N LEU A 28 10.39 -0.39 -1.85
CA LEU A 28 10.53 0.27 -3.15
C LEU A 28 11.69 1.27 -3.18
N ARG A 29 11.88 2.01 -2.09
CA ARG A 29 12.95 3.02 -2.00
C ARG A 29 14.34 2.43 -1.84
N GLN A 30 14.46 1.24 -1.27
CA GLN A 30 15.76 0.57 -1.12
C GLN A 30 16.42 0.25 -2.45
N GLY A 31 15.66 0.13 -3.52
CA GLY A 31 16.23 0.02 -4.84
C GLY A 31 16.75 -1.36 -5.26
N ASN A 32 16.46 -2.40 -4.49
CA ASN A 32 16.97 -3.74 -4.77
C ASN A 32 16.07 -4.57 -5.68
N LEU A 33 14.90 -4.06 -6.04
CA LEU A 33 13.93 -4.76 -6.86
C LEU A 33 14.07 -4.38 -8.33
N THR A 34 13.89 -5.35 -9.22
CA THR A 34 13.66 -5.05 -10.64
C THR A 34 12.28 -4.42 -10.80
N VAL A 35 12.03 -3.80 -11.96
CA VAL A 35 10.71 -3.20 -12.23
C VAL A 35 9.58 -4.25 -12.14
N PRO A 36 9.70 -5.45 -12.76
CA PRO A 36 8.67 -6.47 -12.60
C PRO A 36 8.43 -6.88 -11.15
N GLU A 37 9.49 -7.02 -10.35
CA GLU A 37 9.36 -7.34 -8.93
C GLU A 37 8.66 -6.22 -8.16
N ALA A 38 8.95 -4.97 -8.48
CA ALA A 38 8.29 -3.82 -7.86
C ALA A 38 6.79 -3.80 -8.19
N ILE A 39 6.42 -4.12 -9.43
CA ILE A 39 5.01 -4.19 -9.84
C ILE A 39 4.30 -5.33 -9.10
N GLU A 40 4.95 -6.49 -8.96
CA GLU A 40 4.39 -7.61 -8.18
C GLU A 40 4.16 -7.22 -6.73
N LEU A 41 5.10 -6.48 -6.12
CA LEU A 41 4.96 -6.00 -4.76
C LEU A 41 3.77 -5.06 -4.62
N ILE A 42 3.60 -4.13 -5.55
CA ILE A 42 2.47 -3.19 -5.55
C ILE A 42 1.15 -3.96 -5.68
N THR A 43 1.08 -4.97 -6.54
CA THR A 43 -0.11 -5.79 -6.70
C THR A 43 -0.43 -6.56 -5.43
N ALA A 44 0.59 -7.15 -4.78
CA ALA A 44 0.41 -7.86 -3.51
C ALA A 44 -0.05 -6.91 -2.40
N THR A 45 0.50 -5.70 -2.37
CA THR A 45 0.10 -4.68 -1.41
C THR A 45 -1.37 -4.31 -1.57
N LYS A 46 -1.83 -4.14 -2.82
CA LYS A 46 -3.24 -3.87 -3.09
C LYS A 46 -4.13 -4.98 -2.55
N LYS A 47 -3.77 -6.24 -2.80
CA LYS A 47 -4.54 -7.39 -2.28
C LYS A 47 -4.63 -7.37 -0.77
N SER A 48 -3.52 -7.09 -0.09
CA SER A 48 -3.49 -7.02 1.37
C SER A 48 -4.38 -5.90 1.90
N VAL A 49 -4.31 -4.72 1.27
CA VAL A 49 -5.15 -3.57 1.66
C VAL A 49 -6.62 -3.91 1.47
N LEU A 50 -6.99 -4.54 0.38
CA LEU A 50 -8.38 -4.88 0.09
C LEU A 50 -8.92 -6.01 0.95
N GLN A 51 -8.05 -6.82 1.57
CA GLN A 51 -8.48 -7.78 2.59
C GLN A 51 -8.91 -7.06 3.86
N LEU A 52 -8.25 -5.96 4.21
CA LEU A 52 -8.62 -5.15 5.38
C LEU A 52 -9.81 -4.24 5.08
N PHE A 53 -9.87 -3.69 3.88
CA PHE A 53 -10.89 -2.72 3.48
C PHE A 53 -11.41 -3.07 2.08
N PRO A 54 -12.32 -4.06 1.96
CA PRO A 54 -12.80 -4.51 0.65
C PRO A 54 -13.48 -3.43 -0.19
N ASP A 55 -14.04 -2.41 0.46
CA ASP A 55 -14.76 -1.32 -0.21
C ASP A 55 -13.85 -0.14 -0.59
N LYS A 56 -12.54 -0.25 -0.39
CA LYS A 56 -11.61 0.87 -0.59
C LYS A 56 -10.72 0.73 -1.83
N GLU A 57 -11.14 -0.04 -2.82
CA GLU A 57 -10.35 -0.20 -4.04
C GLU A 57 -10.13 1.11 -4.77
N GLU A 58 -11.17 1.93 -4.89
CA GLU A 58 -11.07 3.22 -5.55
C GLU A 58 -10.11 4.15 -4.81
N VAL A 59 -10.20 4.19 -3.47
CA VAL A 59 -9.29 5.00 -2.66
C VAL A 59 -7.85 4.54 -2.86
N TYR A 60 -7.61 3.24 -2.86
CA TYR A 60 -6.28 2.70 -3.09
C TYR A 60 -5.73 3.16 -4.45
N ASN A 61 -6.52 3.02 -5.50
CA ASN A 61 -6.10 3.37 -6.85
C ASN A 61 -5.84 4.88 -7.02
N LEU A 62 -6.58 5.72 -6.28
CA LEU A 62 -6.44 7.17 -6.38
C LEU A 62 -5.32 7.74 -5.54
N ILE A 63 -5.02 7.13 -4.39
CA ILE A 63 -4.09 7.70 -3.41
C ILE A 63 -2.76 6.95 -3.36
N TYR A 64 -2.80 5.64 -3.19
CA TYR A 64 -1.58 4.86 -2.92
C TYR A 64 -0.86 4.40 -4.18
N ARG A 65 -1.60 3.93 -5.16
CA ARG A 65 -1.02 3.46 -6.41
C ARG A 65 -0.17 4.54 -7.11
N PRO A 66 -0.64 5.79 -7.24
CA PRO A 66 0.19 6.83 -7.85
C PRO A 66 1.46 7.13 -7.08
N ARG A 67 1.44 7.02 -5.75
CA ARG A 67 2.64 7.22 -4.93
C ARG A 67 3.69 6.15 -5.22
N PHE A 68 3.27 4.90 -5.32
CA PHE A 68 4.18 3.79 -5.61
C PHE A 68 4.74 3.89 -7.03
N GLU A 69 3.88 4.23 -7.99
CA GLU A 69 4.31 4.41 -9.38
C GLU A 69 5.33 5.54 -9.51
N ARG A 70 5.16 6.60 -8.74
CA ARG A 70 6.11 7.71 -8.73
C ARG A 70 7.48 7.26 -8.24
N ILE A 71 7.53 6.43 -7.20
CA ILE A 71 8.80 5.92 -6.67
C ILE A 71 9.52 5.09 -7.72
N ILE A 72 8.79 4.22 -8.42
CA ILE A 72 9.35 3.42 -9.50
C ILE A 72 9.88 4.32 -10.62
N LYS A 73 9.11 5.33 -11.00
CA LYS A 73 9.51 6.27 -12.05
C LYS A 73 10.77 7.03 -11.67
N GLU A 74 10.84 7.52 -10.44
CA GLU A 74 12.03 8.22 -9.95
C GLU A 74 13.27 7.35 -10.00
N ARG A 75 13.14 6.07 -9.65
CA ARG A 75 14.26 5.12 -9.73
C ARG A 75 14.71 4.90 -11.15
N LEU A 76 13.79 4.78 -12.10
CA LEU A 76 14.14 4.62 -13.51
C LEU A 76 14.86 5.87 -14.05
N GLU A 77 14.50 7.04 -13.58
CA GLU A 77 15.13 8.29 -14.00
C GLU A 77 16.53 8.48 -13.43
N GLU A 78 16.82 7.87 -12.27
CA GLU A 78 18.14 7.94 -11.65
C GLU A 78 19.20 7.12 -12.37
N ASN A 79 18.79 6.21 -13.19
CA ASN A 79 19.69 5.39 -14.00
C ASN A 79 19.89 6.03 -15.37
#